data_ed1c00e0f38c10d609802841236b99d7
#
_entry.id   ed1c00e0f38c10d609802841236b99d7
#
_cell.length_a   1.000
_cell.length_b   1.000
_cell.length_c   1.000
_cell.angle_alpha   90.00
_cell.angle_beta   90.00
_cell.angle_gamma   90.00
#
_symmetry.space_group_name_H-M   'P 1'
#
loop_
_entity.id
_entity.type
_entity.pdbx_description
1 polymer ?
#
loop_
_entity_poly.entity_id
_entity_poly.type
_entity_poly.pdbx_seq_one_letter_code
_entity_poly.pdbx_strand_id
1 'polypeptide(L)'
;MRIFAIADLHLPGGDNKPMDVFGPHWAGHFEKIKADWNARVREEDLVLLAGDLSWATLLKDAAADLQEIGSLPGQTVIVKGNHDYWWSSVSQLRSCLPPSMTALQHSAARFGEVVVCGTRGWVFPMGDVQLSEEDEKIYRRELMRLEMALQEGVKLAQGRRLIAMTHYPPLYENQRDTAFTALMERYGVSDAVYGHLHGAGIYAGFRGEHHGVR
;
A
#
# COMPACT_ATOMS: atom_id res chain seq x y z
N MET A 1 -7.78 16.72 -9.47
CA MET A 1 -7.14 15.70 -8.63
C MET A 1 -6.60 14.61 -9.54
N ARG A 2 -5.29 14.43 -9.60
CA ARG A 2 -4.60 13.29 -10.20
C ARG A 2 -4.31 12.27 -9.11
N ILE A 3 -4.01 11.03 -9.48
CA ILE A 3 -3.69 9.96 -8.54
C ILE A 3 -2.30 9.45 -8.89
N PHE A 4 -1.42 9.43 -7.90
CA PHE A 4 -0.08 8.89 -7.97
C PHE A 4 0.00 7.68 -7.05
N ALA A 5 0.90 6.75 -7.34
CA ALA A 5 1.16 5.60 -6.49
C ALA A 5 2.66 5.33 -6.40
N ILE A 6 3.11 5.00 -5.21
CA ILE A 6 4.46 4.54 -4.91
C ILE A 6 4.41 3.60 -3.70
N ALA A 7 5.42 2.80 -3.48
CA ALA A 7 5.56 1.95 -2.31
C ALA A 7 7.03 1.83 -1.90
N ASP A 8 7.26 1.17 -0.79
CA ASP A 8 8.60 0.72 -0.40
C ASP A 8 9.60 1.88 -0.25
N LEU A 9 9.18 2.93 0.48
CA LEU A 9 10.03 4.10 0.73
C LEU A 9 11.21 3.76 1.65
N HIS A 10 11.01 2.82 2.58
CA HIS A 10 12.04 2.31 3.48
C HIS A 10 12.86 3.42 4.14
N LEU A 11 12.18 4.41 4.73
CA LEU A 11 12.84 5.50 5.45
C LEU A 11 13.56 4.98 6.71
N PRO A 12 14.57 5.69 7.22
CA PRO A 12 15.49 5.14 8.22
C PRO A 12 14.88 4.84 9.60
N GLY A 13 13.74 5.44 9.97
CA GLY A 13 13.06 5.14 11.23
C GLY A 13 13.78 5.66 12.47
N GLY A 14 14.46 6.79 12.36
CA GLY A 14 15.23 7.36 13.46
C GLY A 14 16.63 6.74 13.67
N ASP A 15 16.92 5.63 13.01
CA ASP A 15 18.22 4.98 12.99
C ASP A 15 18.97 5.29 11.68
N ASN A 16 20.29 5.23 11.73
CA ASN A 16 21.09 5.32 10.51
C ASN A 16 21.10 3.96 9.78
N LYS A 17 20.04 3.68 9.03
CA LYS A 17 19.89 2.48 8.18
C LYS A 17 19.99 2.88 6.71
N PRO A 18 21.21 2.97 6.15
CA PRO A 18 21.35 3.38 4.76
C PRO A 18 20.84 2.28 3.82
N MET A 19 19.97 2.65 2.88
CA MET A 19 19.42 1.73 1.88
C MET A 19 20.42 1.36 0.79
N ASP A 20 21.50 2.09 0.63
CA ASP A 20 22.56 1.84 -0.35
C ASP A 20 23.33 0.53 -0.13
N VAL A 21 23.19 -0.09 1.05
CA VAL A 21 23.63 -1.49 1.29
C VAL A 21 22.96 -2.49 0.35
N PHE A 22 21.77 -2.17 -0.20
CA PHE A 22 21.06 -2.96 -1.19
C PHE A 22 21.42 -2.60 -2.65
N GLY A 23 22.37 -1.70 -2.83
CA GLY A 23 22.90 -1.30 -4.12
C GLY A 23 22.96 0.22 -4.30
N PRO A 24 23.86 0.69 -5.18
CA PRO A 24 24.14 2.13 -5.35
C PRO A 24 22.92 2.92 -5.88
N HIS A 25 21.93 2.28 -6.49
CA HIS A 25 20.70 2.93 -6.94
C HIS A 25 19.81 3.44 -5.79
N TRP A 26 19.99 2.87 -4.57
CA TRP A 26 19.32 3.32 -3.37
C TRP A 26 19.97 4.56 -2.73
N ALA A 27 21.17 4.94 -3.14
CA ALA A 27 21.84 6.12 -2.59
C ALA A 27 21.00 7.39 -2.83
N GLY A 28 20.61 8.06 -1.73
CA GLY A 28 19.78 9.26 -1.76
C GLY A 28 18.40 9.01 -2.41
N HIS A 29 17.85 7.79 -2.30
CA HIS A 29 16.59 7.42 -2.95
C HIS A 29 15.44 8.33 -2.54
N PHE A 30 15.32 8.66 -1.25
CA PHE A 30 14.21 9.49 -0.78
C PHE A 30 14.34 10.94 -1.25
N GLU A 31 15.54 11.49 -1.34
CA GLU A 31 15.73 12.84 -1.90
C GLU A 31 15.30 12.90 -3.39
N LYS A 32 15.57 11.84 -4.15
CA LYS A 32 15.12 11.73 -5.54
C LYS A 32 13.59 11.63 -5.61
N ILE A 33 12.98 10.82 -4.71
CA ILE A 33 11.52 10.70 -4.61
C ILE A 33 10.89 12.05 -4.24
N LYS A 34 11.43 12.76 -3.25
CA LYS A 34 10.96 14.09 -2.85
C LYS A 34 11.04 15.11 -3.99
N ALA A 35 12.14 15.11 -4.71
CA ALA A 35 12.32 16.01 -5.85
C ALA A 35 11.26 15.77 -6.94
N ASP A 36 11.03 14.49 -7.32
CA ASP A 36 10.01 14.12 -8.31
C ASP A 36 8.59 14.39 -7.79
N TRP A 37 8.32 14.08 -6.52
CA TRP A 37 7.04 14.34 -5.86
C TRP A 37 6.70 15.83 -5.88
N ASN A 38 7.61 16.70 -5.43
CA ASN A 38 7.41 18.15 -5.42
C ASN A 38 7.26 18.74 -6.85
N ALA A 39 7.87 18.13 -7.85
CA ALA A 39 7.75 18.57 -9.24
C ALA A 39 6.40 18.19 -9.87
N ARG A 40 5.77 17.11 -9.43
CA ARG A 40 4.58 16.54 -10.08
C ARG A 40 3.30 16.67 -9.31
N VAL A 41 3.34 16.46 -7.99
CA VAL A 41 2.15 16.42 -7.13
C VAL A 41 1.76 17.83 -6.70
N ARG A 42 0.47 18.09 -6.67
CA ARG A 42 -0.14 19.33 -6.20
C ARG A 42 -0.97 19.06 -4.96
N GLU A 43 -1.34 20.11 -4.22
CA GLU A 43 -2.12 20.02 -2.99
C GLU A 43 -3.48 19.28 -3.16
N GLU A 44 -4.10 19.41 -4.36
CA GLU A 44 -5.36 18.74 -4.68
C GLU A 44 -5.22 17.30 -5.15
N ASP A 45 -4.01 16.78 -5.31
CA ASP A 45 -3.75 15.42 -5.82
C ASP A 45 -3.76 14.37 -4.70
N LEU A 46 -3.92 13.11 -5.06
CA LEU A 46 -3.94 11.95 -4.17
C LEU A 46 -2.71 11.09 -4.42
N VAL A 47 -2.02 10.71 -3.36
CA VAL A 47 -0.87 9.80 -3.42
C VAL A 47 -1.15 8.54 -2.61
N LEU A 48 -1.01 7.39 -3.25
CA LEU A 48 -1.22 6.07 -2.66
C LEU A 48 0.13 5.45 -2.31
N LEU A 49 0.41 5.30 -1.01
CA LEU A 49 1.61 4.65 -0.49
C LEU A 49 1.31 3.22 -0.07
N ALA A 50 1.70 2.27 -0.91
CA ALA A 50 1.33 0.87 -0.75
C ALA A 50 2.24 0.09 0.22
N GLY A 51 2.59 0.68 1.37
CA GLY A 51 3.31 0.03 2.46
C GLY A 51 4.82 0.14 2.40
N ASP A 52 5.47 -0.37 3.45
CA ASP A 52 6.91 -0.34 3.70
C ASP A 52 7.47 1.10 3.69
N LEU A 53 6.89 1.93 4.57
CA LEU A 53 7.24 3.34 4.65
C LEU A 53 8.52 3.57 5.44
N SER A 54 8.72 2.86 6.55
CA SER A 54 9.81 3.10 7.49
C SER A 54 10.33 1.83 8.13
N TRP A 55 11.64 1.75 8.33
CA TRP A 55 12.33 0.69 9.08
C TRP A 55 12.18 0.79 10.59
N ALA A 56 11.46 1.77 11.10
CA ALA A 56 11.23 1.92 12.53
C ALA A 56 10.60 0.66 13.12
N THR A 57 10.92 0.37 14.37
CA THR A 57 10.29 -0.70 15.14
C THR A 57 9.12 -0.17 15.98
N LEU A 58 9.25 1.05 16.49
CA LEU A 58 8.25 1.70 17.34
C LEU A 58 7.65 2.92 16.64
N LEU A 59 6.39 3.19 16.90
CA LEU A 59 5.67 4.33 16.29
C LEU A 59 6.33 5.69 16.58
N LYS A 60 6.90 5.87 17.76
CA LYS A 60 7.64 7.09 18.12
C LYS A 60 8.86 7.33 17.23
N ASP A 61 9.50 6.26 16.79
CA ASP A 61 10.71 6.31 15.95
C ASP A 61 10.33 6.53 14.47
N ALA A 62 9.14 6.07 14.03
CA ALA A 62 8.57 6.35 12.72
C ALA A 62 8.03 7.79 12.60
N ALA A 63 7.82 8.50 13.70
CA ALA A 63 7.12 9.79 13.69
C ALA A 63 7.81 10.83 12.80
N ALA A 64 9.13 10.90 12.80
CA ALA A 64 9.89 11.83 11.95
C ALA A 64 9.68 11.52 10.45
N ASP A 65 9.75 10.26 10.05
CA ASP A 65 9.53 9.81 8.67
C ASP A 65 8.10 10.13 8.22
N LEU A 66 7.10 9.87 9.07
CA LEU A 66 5.70 10.19 8.78
C LEU A 66 5.45 11.69 8.65
N GLN A 67 6.09 12.51 9.49
CA GLN A 67 6.01 13.97 9.37
C GLN A 67 6.67 14.46 8.08
N GLU A 68 7.80 13.89 7.69
CA GLU A 68 8.47 14.24 6.45
C GLU A 68 7.62 13.90 5.23
N ILE A 69 7.04 12.68 5.17
CA ILE A 69 6.09 12.29 4.12
C ILE A 69 4.88 13.22 4.11
N GLY A 70 4.29 13.48 5.28
CA GLY A 70 3.10 14.32 5.41
C GLY A 70 3.32 15.81 5.13
N SER A 71 4.57 16.26 5.03
CA SER A 71 4.93 17.61 4.60
C SER A 71 4.97 17.77 3.07
N LEU A 72 4.94 16.68 2.32
CA LEU A 72 4.91 16.71 0.86
C LEU A 72 3.51 17.08 0.35
N PRO A 73 3.41 17.72 -0.84
CA PRO A 73 2.12 18.16 -1.38
C PRO A 73 1.18 16.99 -1.67
N GLY A 74 -0.13 17.24 -1.57
CA GLY A 74 -1.21 16.30 -1.83
C GLY A 74 -1.73 15.57 -0.59
N GLN A 75 -2.82 14.83 -0.77
CA GLN A 75 -3.34 13.94 0.25
C GLN A 75 -2.72 12.55 0.10
N THR A 76 -2.24 11.97 1.18
CA THR A 76 -1.54 10.69 1.15
C THR A 76 -2.37 9.60 1.83
N VAL A 77 -2.58 8.48 1.15
CA VAL A 77 -3.23 7.29 1.71
C VAL A 77 -2.19 6.19 1.90
N ILE A 78 -2.15 5.61 3.08
CA ILE A 78 -1.17 4.59 3.43
C ILE A 78 -1.84 3.28 3.85
N VAL A 79 -1.25 2.15 3.48
CA VAL A 79 -1.49 0.82 4.04
C VAL A 79 -0.22 0.29 4.71
N LYS A 80 -0.37 -0.66 5.61
CA LYS A 80 0.76 -1.30 6.28
C LYS A 80 1.51 -2.24 5.33
N GLY A 81 2.83 -2.14 5.29
CA GLY A 81 3.71 -3.14 4.68
C GLY A 81 4.19 -4.21 5.67
N ASN A 82 5.03 -5.13 5.22
CA ASN A 82 5.55 -6.18 6.08
C ASN A 82 6.71 -5.70 6.97
N HIS A 83 7.40 -4.65 6.58
CA HIS A 83 8.46 -4.03 7.37
C HIS A 83 7.98 -2.86 8.25
N ASP A 84 6.72 -2.45 8.15
CA ASP A 84 6.16 -1.42 9.03
C ASP A 84 5.83 -1.99 10.42
N TYR A 85 6.85 -2.43 11.17
CA TYR A 85 6.70 -3.03 12.51
C TYR A 85 6.12 -2.04 13.53
N TRP A 86 6.41 -0.75 13.34
CA TRP A 86 5.90 0.37 14.15
C TRP A 86 4.37 0.52 14.09
N TRP A 87 3.74 0.00 13.05
CA TRP A 87 2.29 0.05 12.89
C TRP A 87 1.61 -1.08 13.68
N SER A 88 1.39 -0.87 14.96
CA SER A 88 0.74 -1.85 15.87
C SER A 88 -0.78 -1.63 15.96
N SER A 89 -1.22 -0.40 16.18
CA SER A 89 -2.62 0.00 16.33
C SER A 89 -2.98 1.11 15.36
N VAL A 90 -3.99 0.87 14.50
CA VAL A 90 -4.46 1.90 13.58
C VAL A 90 -5.08 3.11 14.29
N SER A 91 -5.73 2.90 15.43
CA SER A 91 -6.30 4.00 16.22
C SER A 91 -5.20 4.91 16.77
N GLN A 92 -4.17 4.32 17.36
CA GLN A 92 -3.03 5.07 17.87
C GLN A 92 -2.28 5.78 16.73
N LEU A 93 -2.09 5.11 15.61
CA LEU A 93 -1.47 5.72 14.43
C LEU A 93 -2.26 6.93 13.94
N ARG A 94 -3.57 6.80 13.76
CA ARG A 94 -4.44 7.89 13.30
C ARG A 94 -4.41 9.13 14.20
N SER A 95 -4.14 8.95 15.49
CA SER A 95 -4.05 10.07 16.43
C SER A 95 -2.76 10.89 16.32
N CYS A 96 -1.74 10.38 15.62
CA CYS A 96 -0.44 11.05 15.46
C CYS A 96 -0.03 11.29 14.01
N LEU A 97 -0.84 10.85 13.04
CA LEU A 97 -0.59 11.12 11.63
C LEU A 97 -0.72 12.62 11.31
N PRO A 98 0.10 13.13 10.37
CA PRO A 98 -0.14 14.42 9.75
C PRO A 98 -1.55 14.51 9.16
N PRO A 99 -2.19 15.71 9.18
CA PRO A 99 -3.55 15.88 8.64
C PRO A 99 -3.69 15.53 7.15
N SER A 100 -2.60 15.62 6.38
CA SER A 100 -2.54 15.23 4.97
C SER A 100 -2.55 13.70 4.76
N MET A 101 -2.41 12.90 5.82
CA MET A 101 -2.25 11.45 5.73
C MET A 101 -3.47 10.68 6.26
N THR A 102 -3.88 9.65 5.55
CA THR A 102 -4.98 8.74 5.94
C THR A 102 -4.47 7.29 5.97
N ALA A 103 -4.57 6.63 7.12
CA ALA A 103 -4.20 5.22 7.28
C ALA A 103 -5.42 4.31 7.07
N LEU A 104 -5.29 3.36 6.13
CA LEU A 104 -6.25 2.30 5.90
C LEU A 104 -5.74 0.98 6.47
N GLN A 105 -6.61 0.33 7.24
CA GLN A 105 -6.37 -1.03 7.75
C GLN A 105 -7.71 -1.76 7.73
N HIS A 106 -7.93 -2.57 6.71
CA HIS A 106 -9.21 -3.24 6.40
C HIS A 106 -10.40 -2.27 6.42
N SER A 107 -10.20 -1.09 5.85
CA SER A 107 -11.16 0.02 5.83
C SER A 107 -11.07 0.76 4.51
N ALA A 108 -11.98 1.72 4.32
CA ALA A 108 -12.02 2.57 3.14
C ALA A 108 -12.13 4.05 3.51
N ALA A 109 -11.74 4.92 2.59
CA ALA A 109 -11.94 6.37 2.70
C ALA A 109 -12.26 6.98 1.34
N ARG A 110 -13.02 8.08 1.35
CA ARG A 110 -13.42 8.78 0.13
C ARG A 110 -12.60 10.07 -0.06
N PHE A 111 -12.15 10.27 -1.29
CA PHE A 111 -11.40 11.44 -1.74
C PHE A 111 -12.07 11.99 -3.02
N GLY A 112 -12.99 12.94 -2.85
CA GLY A 112 -13.78 13.48 -3.97
C GLY A 112 -14.58 12.39 -4.71
N GLU A 113 -14.24 12.14 -5.97
CA GLU A 113 -14.90 11.14 -6.84
C GLU A 113 -14.22 9.76 -6.81
N VAL A 114 -13.30 9.55 -5.88
CA VAL A 114 -12.58 8.27 -5.72
C VAL A 114 -12.75 7.75 -4.30
N VAL A 115 -12.92 6.45 -4.17
CA VAL A 115 -12.84 5.74 -2.90
C VAL A 115 -11.65 4.80 -2.94
N VAL A 116 -10.83 4.85 -1.91
CA VAL A 116 -9.70 3.93 -1.73
C VAL A 116 -10.01 3.01 -0.56
N CYS A 117 -9.90 1.71 -0.77
CA CYS A 117 -10.00 0.70 0.28
C CYS A 117 -8.71 -0.11 0.34
N GLY A 118 -8.35 -0.60 1.51
CA GLY A 118 -7.06 -1.29 1.60
C GLY A 118 -6.83 -2.12 2.84
N THR A 119 -5.90 -3.05 2.66
CA THR A 119 -5.29 -3.89 3.70
C THR A 119 -3.85 -4.23 3.30
N ARG A 120 -3.13 -4.95 4.17
CA ARG A 120 -1.76 -5.35 3.85
C ARG A 120 -1.70 -6.36 2.70
N GLY A 121 -2.67 -7.27 2.59
CA GLY A 121 -2.55 -8.45 1.76
C GLY A 121 -1.57 -9.47 2.35
N TRP A 122 -1.32 -10.56 1.65
CA TRP A 122 -0.37 -11.60 2.03
C TRP A 122 0.02 -12.44 0.83
N VAL A 123 1.05 -13.30 1.02
CA VAL A 123 1.35 -14.37 0.07
C VAL A 123 0.14 -15.30 -0.09
N PHE A 124 0.00 -15.90 -1.25
CA PHE A 124 -1.09 -16.82 -1.58
C PHE A 124 -0.54 -18.11 -2.24
N PRO A 125 -1.29 -19.22 -2.25
CA PRO A 125 -0.86 -20.46 -2.90
C PRO A 125 -0.57 -20.24 -4.39
N MET A 126 0.57 -20.77 -4.87
CA MET A 126 1.00 -20.64 -6.26
C MET A 126 1.21 -22.02 -6.87
N GLY A 127 0.35 -22.38 -7.84
CA GLY A 127 0.38 -23.73 -8.43
C GLY A 127 0.25 -24.81 -7.37
N ASP A 128 1.20 -25.75 -7.34
CA ASP A 128 1.25 -26.83 -6.36
C ASP A 128 1.95 -26.46 -5.03
N VAL A 129 2.46 -25.23 -4.92
CA VAL A 129 3.14 -24.75 -3.72
C VAL A 129 2.11 -24.35 -2.68
N GLN A 130 2.06 -25.10 -1.59
CA GLN A 130 1.20 -24.81 -0.45
C GLN A 130 1.88 -23.81 0.50
N LEU A 131 1.06 -23.04 1.19
CA LEU A 131 1.52 -22.16 2.26
C LEU A 131 1.87 -22.99 3.51
N SER A 132 2.74 -22.43 4.35
CA SER A 132 2.89 -22.93 5.72
C SER A 132 1.58 -22.75 6.49
N GLU A 133 1.40 -23.50 7.58
CA GLU A 133 0.20 -23.35 8.43
C GLU A 133 0.06 -21.90 8.97
N GLU A 134 1.18 -21.24 9.25
CA GLU A 134 1.19 -19.85 9.72
C GLU A 134 0.76 -18.89 8.60
N ASP A 135 1.36 -19.03 7.42
CA ASP A 135 1.01 -18.20 6.26
C ASP A 135 -0.44 -18.41 5.83
N GLU A 136 -0.95 -19.64 5.87
CA GLU A 136 -2.35 -19.93 5.55
C GLU A 136 -3.31 -19.21 6.51
N LYS A 137 -3.01 -19.16 7.81
CA LYS A 137 -3.80 -18.42 8.80
C LYS A 137 -3.79 -16.92 8.51
N ILE A 138 -2.62 -16.38 8.14
CA ILE A 138 -2.49 -14.96 7.81
C ILE A 138 -3.21 -14.66 6.49
N TYR A 139 -3.02 -15.47 5.47
CA TYR A 139 -3.69 -15.36 4.16
C TYR A 139 -5.22 -15.31 4.29
N ARG A 140 -5.82 -16.25 5.02
CA ARG A 140 -7.27 -16.26 5.25
C ARG A 140 -7.74 -15.00 5.98
N ARG A 141 -6.99 -14.54 6.96
CA ARG A 141 -7.29 -13.30 7.68
C ARG A 141 -7.21 -12.08 6.77
N GLU A 142 -6.20 -12.01 5.90
CA GLU A 142 -6.06 -10.87 4.98
C GLU A 142 -7.12 -10.88 3.86
N LEU A 143 -7.60 -12.06 3.42
CA LEU A 143 -8.77 -12.14 2.54
C LEU A 143 -10.04 -11.56 3.21
N MET A 144 -10.31 -11.97 4.45
CA MET A 144 -11.43 -11.40 5.21
C MET A 144 -11.30 -9.88 5.40
N ARG A 145 -10.09 -9.39 5.67
CA ARG A 145 -9.80 -7.98 5.83
C ARG A 145 -9.98 -7.19 4.53
N LEU A 146 -9.54 -7.76 3.40
CA LEU A 146 -9.79 -7.16 2.09
C LEU A 146 -11.30 -7.09 1.82
N GLU A 147 -12.04 -8.16 2.06
CA GLU A 147 -13.48 -8.17 1.86
C GLU A 147 -14.19 -7.13 2.73
N MET A 148 -13.81 -6.97 4.00
CA MET A 148 -14.34 -5.90 4.87
C MET A 148 -14.05 -4.50 4.29
N ALA A 149 -12.83 -4.25 3.83
CA ALA A 149 -12.45 -2.99 3.21
C ALA A 149 -13.25 -2.71 1.93
N LEU A 150 -13.45 -3.74 1.09
CA LEU A 150 -14.24 -3.65 -0.15
C LEU A 150 -15.72 -3.38 0.15
N GLN A 151 -16.31 -4.05 1.14
CA GLN A 151 -17.71 -3.81 1.56
C GLN A 151 -17.93 -2.36 2.03
N GLU A 152 -17.00 -1.83 2.82
CA GLU A 152 -17.03 -0.42 3.21
C GLU A 152 -16.80 0.49 2.01
N GLY A 153 -15.85 0.15 1.14
CA GLY A 153 -15.54 0.88 -0.07
C GLY A 153 -16.73 1.04 -0.99
N VAL A 154 -17.46 -0.03 -1.27
CA VAL A 154 -18.69 0.00 -2.11
C VAL A 154 -19.76 0.91 -1.50
N LYS A 155 -19.97 0.85 -0.18
CA LYS A 155 -20.93 1.73 0.51
C LYS A 155 -20.57 3.21 0.36
N LEU A 156 -19.27 3.53 0.44
CA LEU A 156 -18.77 4.90 0.27
C LEU A 156 -18.73 5.35 -1.19
N ALA A 157 -18.50 4.42 -2.12
CA ALA A 157 -18.32 4.72 -3.53
C ALA A 157 -19.61 5.25 -4.17
N GLN A 158 -20.77 4.62 -3.90
CA GLN A 158 -22.05 5.05 -4.47
C GLN A 158 -21.96 5.27 -6.00
N GLY A 159 -21.34 4.32 -6.71
CA GLY A 159 -21.09 4.39 -8.14
C GLY A 159 -19.83 5.13 -8.59
N ARG A 160 -19.04 5.68 -7.66
CA ARG A 160 -17.73 6.31 -7.95
C ARG A 160 -16.65 5.25 -8.14
N ARG A 161 -15.51 5.70 -8.65
CA ARG A 161 -14.32 4.86 -8.85
C ARG A 161 -13.84 4.27 -7.52
N LEU A 162 -13.70 2.95 -7.47
CA LEU A 162 -13.20 2.20 -6.32
C LEU A 162 -11.80 1.65 -6.62
N ILE A 163 -10.84 2.05 -5.81
CA ILE A 163 -9.44 1.60 -5.90
C ILE A 163 -9.13 0.68 -4.71
N ALA A 164 -8.62 -0.50 -4.99
CA ALA A 164 -8.07 -1.38 -3.97
C ALA A 164 -6.56 -1.15 -3.80
N MET A 165 -6.11 -1.13 -2.56
CA MET A 165 -4.72 -0.90 -2.22
C MET A 165 -4.24 -2.01 -1.28
N THR A 166 -3.20 -2.74 -1.69
CA THR A 166 -2.55 -3.77 -0.87
C THR A 166 -1.04 -3.54 -0.86
N HIS A 167 -0.34 -4.06 0.14
CA HIS A 167 1.13 -4.07 0.06
C HIS A 167 1.61 -5.28 -0.74
N TYR A 168 1.15 -6.49 -0.36
CA TYR A 168 1.47 -7.68 -1.15
C TYR A 168 0.72 -7.66 -2.48
N PRO A 169 1.36 -8.09 -3.59
CA PRO A 169 0.68 -8.23 -4.87
C PRO A 169 -0.54 -9.14 -4.76
N PRO A 170 -1.70 -8.76 -5.32
CA PRO A 170 -2.86 -9.64 -5.37
C PRO A 170 -2.74 -10.72 -6.43
N LEU A 171 -1.80 -10.60 -7.36
CA LEU A 171 -1.52 -11.51 -8.46
C LEU A 171 -0.08 -11.34 -8.96
N TYR A 172 0.39 -12.33 -9.72
CA TYR A 172 1.66 -12.31 -10.45
C TYR A 172 1.43 -12.66 -11.92
N GLU A 173 2.44 -12.42 -12.78
CA GLU A 173 2.34 -12.75 -14.21
C GLU A 173 2.00 -14.23 -14.48
N ASN A 174 2.48 -15.14 -13.65
CA ASN A 174 2.26 -16.58 -13.76
C ASN A 174 1.07 -17.10 -12.93
N GLN A 175 0.44 -16.27 -12.11
CA GLN A 175 -0.71 -16.63 -11.25
C GLN A 175 -1.64 -15.43 -11.13
N ARG A 176 -2.59 -15.32 -12.06
CA ARG A 176 -3.49 -14.15 -12.16
C ARG A 176 -4.81 -14.35 -11.44
N ASP A 177 -5.36 -15.57 -11.48
CA ASP A 177 -6.59 -15.91 -10.77
C ASP A 177 -6.26 -16.31 -9.33
N THR A 178 -6.56 -15.42 -8.41
CA THR A 178 -6.36 -15.58 -6.99
C THR A 178 -7.64 -15.24 -6.23
N ALA A 179 -7.74 -15.64 -4.96
CA ALA A 179 -8.88 -15.23 -4.15
C ALA A 179 -8.90 -13.70 -3.91
N PHE A 180 -7.75 -13.03 -3.95
CA PHE A 180 -7.69 -11.56 -3.89
C PHE A 180 -8.28 -10.92 -5.14
N THR A 181 -7.90 -11.39 -6.34
CA THR A 181 -8.46 -10.85 -7.60
C THR A 181 -9.95 -11.13 -7.74
N ALA A 182 -10.40 -12.33 -7.33
CA ALA A 182 -11.83 -12.68 -7.33
C ALA A 182 -12.67 -11.77 -6.40
N LEU A 183 -12.11 -11.35 -5.26
CA LEU A 183 -12.77 -10.35 -4.40
C LEU A 183 -12.82 -8.99 -5.09
N MET A 184 -11.72 -8.51 -5.66
CA MET A 184 -11.67 -7.22 -6.33
C MET A 184 -12.66 -7.14 -7.50
N GLU A 185 -12.74 -8.18 -8.32
CA GLU A 185 -13.72 -8.31 -9.41
C GLU A 185 -15.16 -8.29 -8.87
N ARG A 186 -15.48 -9.12 -7.88
CA ARG A 186 -16.81 -9.23 -7.26
C ARG A 186 -17.32 -7.89 -6.76
N TYR A 187 -16.47 -7.06 -6.18
CA TYR A 187 -16.84 -5.77 -5.61
C TYR A 187 -16.70 -4.59 -6.58
N GLY A 188 -16.37 -4.85 -7.86
CA GLY A 188 -16.31 -3.83 -8.90
C GLY A 188 -15.17 -2.85 -8.70
N VAL A 189 -14.02 -3.33 -8.23
CA VAL A 189 -12.79 -2.54 -8.17
C VAL A 189 -12.38 -2.15 -9.58
N SER A 190 -12.06 -0.88 -9.80
CA SER A 190 -11.60 -0.38 -11.11
C SER A 190 -10.09 -0.43 -11.26
N ASP A 191 -9.38 -0.27 -10.16
CA ASP A 191 -7.92 -0.24 -10.14
C ASP A 191 -7.38 -0.89 -8.86
N ALA A 192 -6.25 -1.58 -8.99
CA ALA A 192 -5.52 -2.15 -7.86
C ALA A 192 -4.09 -1.61 -7.82
N VAL A 193 -3.65 -1.18 -6.65
CA VAL A 193 -2.30 -0.68 -6.41
C VAL A 193 -1.63 -1.55 -5.37
N TYR A 194 -0.39 -1.95 -5.63
CA TYR A 194 0.40 -2.73 -4.69
C TYR A 194 1.89 -2.36 -4.71
N GLY A 195 2.63 -2.82 -3.70
CA GLY A 195 4.06 -2.62 -3.52
C GLY A 195 4.83 -3.94 -3.37
N HIS A 196 5.73 -4.00 -2.40
CA HIS A 196 6.47 -5.19 -1.96
C HIS A 196 7.55 -5.70 -2.93
N LEU A 197 7.36 -5.54 -4.23
CA LEU A 197 8.27 -6.07 -5.24
C LEU A 197 9.37 -5.07 -5.58
N HIS A 198 10.59 -5.41 -5.23
CA HIS A 198 11.76 -4.62 -5.61
C HIS A 198 12.90 -5.51 -6.11
N GLY A 199 13.92 -4.90 -6.70
CA GLY A 199 15.01 -5.63 -7.35
C GLY A 199 14.49 -6.53 -8.48
N ALA A 200 14.93 -7.78 -8.53
CA ALA A 200 14.51 -8.75 -9.54
C ALA A 200 13.03 -9.16 -9.41
N GLY A 201 12.44 -9.02 -8.20
CA GLY A 201 11.03 -9.33 -7.95
C GLY A 201 10.05 -8.50 -8.79
N ILE A 202 10.45 -7.29 -9.22
CA ILE A 202 9.62 -6.39 -10.02
C ILE A 202 9.15 -7.05 -11.33
N TYR A 203 9.94 -7.95 -11.89
CA TYR A 203 9.63 -8.64 -13.14
C TYR A 203 8.54 -9.71 -12.99
N ALA A 204 8.26 -10.16 -11.78
CA ALA A 204 7.18 -11.09 -11.49
C ALA A 204 5.83 -10.39 -11.28
N GLY A 205 5.84 -9.06 -11.04
CA GLY A 205 4.65 -8.27 -10.83
C GLY A 205 3.83 -8.09 -12.10
N PHE A 206 2.53 -8.36 -12.00
CA PHE A 206 1.59 -8.14 -13.10
C PHE A 206 1.34 -6.65 -13.29
N ARG A 207 1.32 -6.20 -14.55
CA ARG A 207 0.93 -4.84 -14.95
C ARG A 207 -0.02 -4.90 -16.12
N GLY A 208 -1.17 -4.31 -15.97
CA GLY A 208 -2.18 -4.33 -17.04
C GLY A 208 -3.59 -4.41 -16.48
N GLU A 209 -4.47 -5.04 -17.23
CA GLU A 209 -5.87 -5.26 -16.84
C GLU A 209 -6.14 -6.76 -16.70
N HIS A 210 -6.85 -7.13 -15.64
CA HIS A 210 -7.30 -8.49 -15.38
C HIS A 210 -8.73 -8.45 -14.85
N HIS A 211 -9.66 -9.10 -15.58
CA HIS A 211 -11.11 -9.11 -15.28
C HIS A 211 -11.71 -7.72 -15.01
N GLY A 212 -11.31 -6.71 -15.81
CA GLY A 212 -11.79 -5.35 -15.69
C GLY A 212 -11.16 -4.52 -14.54
N VAL A 213 -10.23 -5.10 -13.79
CA VAL A 213 -9.40 -4.40 -12.79
C VAL A 213 -8.04 -4.07 -13.41
N ARG A 214 -7.66 -2.79 -13.38
CA ARG A 214 -6.41 -2.28 -13.92
C ARG A 214 -5.33 -2.17 -12.84
#